data_a273bc81f9f3b15fe4bcb0902c3d5e52
#
_entry.id   a273bc81f9f3b15fe4bcb0902c3d5e52
#
_cell.length_a   1.000
_cell.length_b   1.000
_cell.length_c   1.000
_cell.angle_alpha   90.00
_cell.angle_beta   90.00
_cell.angle_gamma   90.00
#
_symmetry.space_group_name_H-M   'P 1'
#
loop_
_entity.id
_entity.type
_entity.pdbx_description
1 polymer ?
#
loop_
_entity_poly.entity_id
_entity_poly.type
_entity_poly.pdbx_seq_one_letter_code
_entity_poly.pdbx_strand_id
1 'polypeptide(L)'
;CGMEAVMKNIKKLKDPGSAITHFIGMIMALFAATPLLIRATHEPDTIHVVSLAVFIVSMILLYAASTAYHSFNLSARANLILKKIDHMMIFVLIAGTYTPMCLIVLHGRTGYILLATVWGIAIAGIVIKALWVTCPKWFSSILYIAMGWVCVLAFTQILNSLSPAAFGWLLAGGIIYTVGGIIYALKLPIFNAKHKQFGSHEIFHLFVMAGSLCHFILMFNYVCTMPVI
;
A
#
# COMPACT_ATOMS: atom_id res chain seq x y z
N CYS A 1 21.80 14.62 -26.52
CA CYS A 1 21.59 13.25 -27.02
C CYS A 1 21.00 12.28 -25.97
N GLY A 2 21.50 12.27 -24.71
CA GLY A 2 20.96 11.36 -23.66
C GLY A 2 19.55 11.70 -23.20
N MET A 3 19.23 12.96 -22.97
CA MET A 3 17.95 13.43 -22.45
C MET A 3 16.80 13.25 -23.46
N GLU A 4 17.05 13.44 -24.74
CA GLU A 4 16.05 13.17 -25.81
C GLU A 4 15.73 11.69 -25.95
N ALA A 5 16.72 10.79 -25.82
CA ALA A 5 16.51 9.35 -25.83
C ALA A 5 15.69 8.88 -24.62
N VAL A 6 15.95 9.44 -23.43
CA VAL A 6 15.18 9.17 -22.21
C VAL A 6 13.74 9.67 -22.37
N MET A 7 13.53 10.89 -22.87
CA MET A 7 12.20 11.44 -23.12
C MET A 7 11.42 10.64 -24.18
N LYS A 8 12.11 10.14 -25.22
CA LYS A 8 11.50 9.29 -26.25
C LYS A 8 11.06 7.93 -25.70
N ASN A 9 11.81 7.37 -24.75
CA ASN A 9 11.44 6.11 -24.08
C ASN A 9 10.29 6.29 -23.07
N ILE A 10 10.26 7.39 -22.34
CA ILE A 10 9.14 7.73 -21.43
C ILE A 10 7.83 7.86 -22.22
N LYS A 11 7.85 8.44 -23.44
CA LYS A 11 6.68 8.54 -24.33
C LYS A 11 6.17 7.19 -24.84
N LYS A 12 6.93 6.10 -24.68
CA LYS A 12 6.51 4.74 -25.03
C LYS A 12 5.80 4.01 -23.88
N LEU A 13 5.86 4.55 -22.66
CA LEU A 13 5.12 3.99 -21.53
C LEU A 13 3.62 4.16 -21.76
N LYS A 14 2.84 3.18 -21.30
CA LYS A 14 1.38 3.19 -21.42
C LYS A 14 0.77 4.38 -20.65
N ASP A 15 1.10 4.54 -19.37
CA ASP A 15 0.66 5.61 -18.48
C ASP A 15 1.89 6.17 -17.73
N PRO A 16 2.65 7.12 -18.34
CA PRO A 16 3.96 7.53 -17.83
C PRO A 16 3.96 8.07 -16.39
N GLY A 17 2.97 8.89 -16.03
CA GLY A 17 2.86 9.47 -14.70
C GLY A 17 2.69 8.42 -13.62
N SER A 18 1.76 7.47 -13.85
CA SER A 18 1.49 6.36 -12.95
C SER A 18 2.67 5.39 -12.85
N ALA A 19 3.32 5.07 -13.99
CA ALA A 19 4.48 4.20 -14.03
C ALA A 19 5.66 4.77 -13.23
N ILE A 20 6.00 6.05 -13.44
CA ILE A 20 7.15 6.70 -12.80
C ILE A 20 6.93 6.85 -11.30
N THR A 21 5.75 7.29 -10.86
CA THR A 21 5.46 7.48 -9.43
C THR A 21 5.64 6.18 -8.66
N HIS A 22 5.02 5.08 -9.09
CA HIS A 22 5.16 3.81 -8.39
C HIS A 22 6.52 3.13 -8.61
N PHE A 23 7.21 3.38 -9.72
CA PHE A 23 8.60 2.95 -9.87
C PHE A 23 9.51 3.60 -8.81
N ILE A 24 9.36 4.91 -8.58
CA ILE A 24 10.07 5.60 -7.49
C ILE A 24 9.71 4.99 -6.14
N GLY A 25 8.42 4.76 -5.87
CA GLY A 25 7.96 4.10 -4.66
C GLY A 25 8.57 2.70 -4.46
N MET A 26 8.67 1.91 -5.53
CA MET A 26 9.31 0.59 -5.50
C MET A 26 10.79 0.69 -5.11
N ILE A 27 11.53 1.59 -5.74
CA ILE A 27 12.96 1.79 -5.44
C ILE A 27 13.15 2.26 -3.99
N MET A 28 12.34 3.20 -3.51
CA MET A 28 12.36 3.65 -2.12
C MET A 28 12.07 2.50 -1.15
N ALA A 29 11.07 1.67 -1.43
CA ALA A 29 10.72 0.52 -0.59
C ALA A 29 11.83 -0.54 -0.56
N LEU A 30 12.49 -0.80 -1.70
CA LEU A 30 13.65 -1.71 -1.78
C LEU A 30 14.81 -1.22 -0.92
N PHE A 31 15.15 0.07 -0.99
CA PHE A 31 16.21 0.65 -0.14
C PHE A 31 15.82 0.67 1.33
N ALA A 32 14.54 0.88 1.65
CA ALA A 32 14.03 0.91 3.01
C ALA A 32 13.94 -0.49 3.66
N ALA A 33 13.86 -1.55 2.85
CA ALA A 33 13.73 -2.92 3.34
C ALA A 33 14.96 -3.36 4.17
N THR A 34 16.15 -3.10 3.69
CA THR A 34 17.39 -3.53 4.36
C THR A 34 17.52 -2.94 5.77
N PRO A 35 17.49 -1.61 6.00
CA PRO A 35 17.61 -1.05 7.34
C PRO A 35 16.45 -1.47 8.26
N LEU A 36 15.22 -1.62 7.74
CA LEU A 36 14.07 -2.09 8.51
C LEU A 36 14.31 -3.51 9.04
N LEU A 37 14.70 -4.44 8.17
CA LEU A 37 14.88 -5.83 8.54
C LEU A 37 16.12 -6.04 9.41
N ILE A 38 17.23 -5.34 9.16
CA ILE A 38 18.40 -5.36 10.05
C ILE A 38 18.01 -4.91 11.45
N ARG A 39 17.25 -3.81 11.56
CA ARG A 39 16.79 -3.32 12.87
C ARG A 39 15.89 -4.34 13.57
N ALA A 40 15.03 -5.03 12.83
CA ALA A 40 14.14 -6.07 13.36
C ALA A 40 14.92 -7.29 13.90
N THR A 41 16.12 -7.59 13.39
CA THR A 41 16.93 -8.72 13.88
C THR A 41 17.60 -8.45 15.24
N HIS A 42 17.57 -7.22 15.74
CA HIS A 42 18.06 -6.92 17.09
C HIS A 42 17.07 -7.33 18.19
N GLU A 43 15.83 -7.60 17.84
CA GLU A 43 14.83 -8.12 18.76
C GLU A 43 14.96 -9.66 18.86
N PRO A 44 14.76 -10.23 20.06
CA PRO A 44 14.97 -11.65 20.30
C PRO A 44 13.96 -12.53 19.56
N ASP A 45 12.79 -12.01 19.26
CA ASP A 45 11.69 -12.73 18.64
C ASP A 45 11.71 -12.63 17.11
N THR A 46 11.66 -13.76 16.44
CA THR A 46 11.56 -13.83 14.97
C THR A 46 10.27 -13.19 14.42
N ILE A 47 9.28 -12.96 15.28
CA ILE A 47 7.99 -12.34 14.91
C ILE A 47 8.18 -10.94 14.34
N HIS A 48 9.17 -10.16 14.83
CA HIS A 48 9.52 -8.85 14.30
C HIS A 48 9.99 -8.94 12.84
N VAL A 49 10.97 -9.81 12.60
CA VAL A 49 11.52 -9.99 11.24
C VAL A 49 10.45 -10.47 10.27
N VAL A 50 9.67 -11.49 10.66
CA VAL A 50 8.64 -12.06 9.79
C VAL A 50 7.54 -11.06 9.49
N SER A 51 6.99 -10.40 10.52
CA SER A 51 5.87 -9.48 10.33
C SER A 51 6.27 -8.23 9.55
N LEU A 52 7.47 -7.66 9.83
CA LEU A 52 7.99 -6.51 9.11
C LEU A 52 8.45 -6.87 7.69
N ALA A 53 8.90 -8.11 7.46
CA ALA A 53 9.15 -8.61 6.10
C ALA A 53 7.86 -8.70 5.30
N VAL A 54 6.76 -9.21 5.87
CA VAL A 54 5.45 -9.24 5.22
C VAL A 54 5.01 -7.82 4.85
N PHE A 55 5.17 -6.85 5.75
CA PHE A 55 4.86 -5.45 5.49
C PHE A 55 5.65 -4.88 4.31
N ILE A 56 6.98 -4.93 4.37
CA ILE A 56 7.82 -4.27 3.35
C ILE A 56 7.75 -4.99 1.99
N VAL A 57 7.66 -6.32 1.98
CA VAL A 57 7.50 -7.10 0.75
C VAL A 57 6.15 -6.81 0.10
N SER A 58 5.06 -6.69 0.87
CA SER A 58 3.75 -6.32 0.32
C SER A 58 3.77 -4.95 -0.36
N MET A 59 4.52 -3.99 0.20
CA MET A 59 4.71 -2.66 -0.38
C MET A 59 5.52 -2.71 -1.69
N ILE A 60 6.62 -3.47 -1.71
CA ILE A 60 7.42 -3.67 -2.92
C ILE A 60 6.59 -4.32 -4.02
N LEU A 61 5.82 -5.37 -3.69
CA LEU A 61 4.98 -6.08 -4.64
C LEU A 61 3.88 -5.19 -5.23
N LEU A 62 3.23 -4.35 -4.42
CA LEU A 62 2.26 -3.38 -4.94
C LEU A 62 2.91 -2.44 -5.95
N TYR A 63 4.01 -1.80 -5.58
CA TYR A 63 4.67 -0.83 -6.45
C TYR A 63 5.22 -1.49 -7.71
N ALA A 64 5.77 -2.70 -7.63
CA ALA A 64 6.25 -3.47 -8.78
C ALA A 64 5.10 -3.83 -9.73
N ALA A 65 3.99 -4.35 -9.21
CA ALA A 65 2.82 -4.72 -10.00
C ALA A 65 2.21 -3.50 -10.71
N SER A 66 2.08 -2.40 -10.01
CA SER A 66 1.54 -1.16 -10.56
C SER A 66 2.48 -0.55 -11.61
N THR A 67 3.78 -0.52 -11.34
CA THR A 67 4.79 -0.09 -12.33
C THR A 67 4.70 -0.93 -13.59
N ALA A 68 4.63 -2.25 -13.48
CA ALA A 68 4.52 -3.15 -14.62
C ALA A 68 3.22 -2.88 -15.42
N TYR A 69 2.07 -2.76 -14.75
CA TYR A 69 0.80 -2.50 -15.41
C TYR A 69 0.78 -1.18 -16.19
N HIS A 70 1.37 -0.12 -15.62
CA HIS A 70 1.39 1.22 -16.23
C HIS A 70 2.54 1.44 -17.20
N SER A 71 3.59 0.58 -17.18
CA SER A 71 4.71 0.68 -18.10
C SER A 71 4.46 -0.05 -19.41
N PHE A 72 3.89 -1.25 -19.36
CA PHE A 72 3.82 -2.12 -20.52
C PHE A 72 2.48 -2.02 -21.25
N ASN A 73 2.55 -1.88 -22.58
CA ASN A 73 1.40 -2.01 -23.48
C ASN A 73 1.57 -3.29 -24.31
N LEU A 74 1.01 -4.38 -23.79
CA LEU A 74 1.12 -5.72 -24.36
C LEU A 74 -0.19 -6.13 -25.05
N SER A 75 -0.42 -7.42 -25.22
CA SER A 75 -1.71 -7.93 -25.70
C SER A 75 -2.86 -7.60 -24.73
N ALA A 76 -4.10 -7.54 -25.24
CA ALA A 76 -5.29 -7.27 -24.42
C ALA A 76 -5.40 -8.22 -23.22
N ARG A 77 -5.08 -9.51 -23.42
CA ARG A 77 -5.08 -10.52 -22.33
C ARG A 77 -4.01 -10.25 -21.28
N ALA A 78 -2.79 -9.93 -21.71
CA ALA A 78 -1.69 -9.61 -20.81
C ALA A 78 -1.95 -8.32 -20.00
N ASN A 79 -2.45 -7.27 -20.66
CA ASN A 79 -2.85 -6.04 -20.01
C ASN A 79 -3.96 -6.25 -18.97
N LEU A 80 -4.92 -7.15 -19.23
CA LEU A 80 -5.97 -7.50 -18.28
C LEU A 80 -5.39 -8.23 -17.06
N ILE A 81 -4.45 -9.14 -17.26
CA ILE A 81 -3.77 -9.86 -16.17
C ILE A 81 -2.98 -8.88 -15.29
N LEU A 82 -2.17 -8.02 -15.90
CA LEU A 82 -1.41 -6.99 -15.17
C LEU A 82 -2.34 -6.08 -14.35
N LYS A 83 -3.47 -5.65 -14.95
CA LYS A 83 -4.48 -4.86 -14.24
C LYS A 83 -5.06 -5.59 -13.04
N LYS A 84 -5.35 -6.89 -13.17
CA LYS A 84 -5.84 -7.71 -12.05
C LYS A 84 -4.81 -7.76 -10.92
N ILE A 85 -3.56 -8.06 -11.24
CA ILE A 85 -2.47 -8.17 -10.28
C ILE A 85 -2.28 -6.82 -9.56
N ASP A 86 -2.19 -5.71 -10.29
CA ASP A 86 -2.07 -4.36 -9.71
C ASP A 86 -3.17 -4.09 -8.66
N HIS A 87 -4.44 -4.32 -9.01
CA HIS A 87 -5.56 -4.08 -8.09
C HIS A 87 -5.63 -5.09 -6.92
N MET A 88 -5.16 -6.32 -7.12
CA MET A 88 -5.10 -7.34 -6.06
C MET A 88 -4.03 -7.00 -5.03
N MET A 89 -2.90 -6.43 -5.46
CA MET A 89 -1.81 -6.06 -4.56
C MET A 89 -2.17 -4.95 -3.58
N ILE A 90 -3.22 -4.15 -3.84
CA ILE A 90 -3.73 -3.17 -2.86
C ILE A 90 -4.23 -3.90 -1.60
N PHE A 91 -4.98 -4.99 -1.74
CA PHE A 91 -5.43 -5.80 -0.60
C PHE A 91 -4.25 -6.41 0.16
N VAL A 92 -3.23 -6.86 -0.59
CA VAL A 92 -2.00 -7.43 0.00
C VAL A 92 -1.24 -6.37 0.79
N LEU A 93 -1.12 -5.13 0.27
CA LEU A 93 -0.47 -4.04 1.00
C LEU A 93 -1.22 -3.69 2.29
N ILE A 94 -2.55 -3.58 2.23
CA ILE A 94 -3.35 -3.28 3.43
C ILE A 94 -3.15 -4.39 4.46
N ALA A 95 -3.32 -5.66 4.11
CA ALA A 95 -3.13 -6.79 5.01
C ALA A 95 -1.69 -6.89 5.53
N GLY A 96 -0.70 -6.63 4.67
CA GLY A 96 0.71 -6.59 5.04
C GLY A 96 1.02 -5.50 6.07
N THR A 97 0.37 -4.33 5.94
CA THR A 97 0.50 -3.22 6.90
C THR A 97 -0.11 -3.58 8.27
N TYR A 98 -1.21 -4.31 8.27
CA TYR A 98 -1.82 -4.82 9.51
C TYR A 98 -0.97 -5.89 10.21
N THR A 99 -0.17 -6.65 9.47
CA THR A 99 0.54 -7.82 10.01
C THR A 99 1.43 -7.47 11.22
N PRO A 100 2.36 -6.49 11.18
CA PRO A 100 3.13 -6.12 12.35
C PRO A 100 2.29 -5.44 13.44
N MET A 101 1.24 -4.70 13.09
CA MET A 101 0.32 -4.12 14.06
C MET A 101 -0.41 -5.19 14.88
N CYS A 102 -0.83 -6.27 14.22
CA CYS A 102 -1.53 -7.37 14.86
C CYS A 102 -0.61 -8.26 15.68
N LEU A 103 0.61 -8.53 15.19
CA LEU A 103 1.51 -9.50 15.80
C LEU A 103 2.44 -8.89 16.86
N ILE A 104 2.78 -7.61 16.75
CA ILE A 104 3.69 -6.92 17.67
C ILE A 104 2.87 -6.00 18.62
N VAL A 105 2.09 -5.05 18.05
CA VAL A 105 1.43 -4.00 18.84
C VAL A 105 0.25 -4.54 19.64
N LEU A 106 -0.63 -5.33 19.01
CA LEU A 106 -1.84 -5.85 19.66
C LEU A 106 -1.61 -7.18 20.35
N HIS A 107 -0.66 -7.96 19.88
CA HIS A 107 -0.34 -9.31 20.34
C HIS A 107 -1.53 -10.12 20.91
N GLY A 108 -1.39 -11.42 21.14
CA GLY A 108 -2.40 -12.26 21.75
C GLY A 108 -3.72 -12.36 20.95
N ARG A 109 -4.82 -12.64 21.66
CA ARG A 109 -6.11 -12.99 21.03
C ARG A 109 -6.68 -11.92 20.12
N THR A 110 -6.64 -10.65 20.54
CA THR A 110 -7.15 -9.52 19.72
C THR A 110 -6.37 -9.37 18.42
N GLY A 111 -5.03 -9.41 18.53
CA GLY A 111 -4.14 -9.34 17.35
C GLY A 111 -4.40 -10.48 16.38
N TYR A 112 -4.48 -11.72 16.83
CA TYR A 112 -4.71 -12.87 15.95
C TYR A 112 -6.10 -12.84 15.29
N ILE A 113 -7.16 -12.44 16.00
CA ILE A 113 -8.51 -12.30 15.43
C ILE A 113 -8.52 -11.21 14.36
N LEU A 114 -7.92 -10.05 14.63
CA LEU A 114 -7.84 -8.96 13.69
C LEU A 114 -7.02 -9.34 12.45
N LEU A 115 -5.88 -10.02 12.63
CA LEU A 115 -5.03 -10.52 11.55
C LEU A 115 -5.80 -11.47 10.63
N ALA A 116 -6.49 -12.48 11.22
CA ALA A 116 -7.30 -13.42 10.47
C ALA A 116 -8.45 -12.73 9.72
N THR A 117 -9.11 -11.74 10.36
CA THR A 117 -10.17 -10.95 9.75
C THR A 117 -9.66 -10.18 8.55
N VAL A 118 -8.55 -9.45 8.69
CA VAL A 118 -8.00 -8.60 7.63
C VAL A 118 -7.47 -9.44 6.45
N TRP A 119 -6.75 -10.53 6.71
CA TRP A 119 -6.31 -11.43 5.63
C TRP A 119 -7.48 -12.16 4.99
N GLY A 120 -8.52 -12.52 5.73
CA GLY A 120 -9.77 -13.07 5.18
C GLY A 120 -10.46 -12.11 4.22
N ILE A 121 -10.58 -10.82 4.61
CA ILE A 121 -11.11 -9.75 3.73
C ILE A 121 -10.20 -9.56 2.52
N ALA A 122 -8.88 -9.59 2.69
CA ALA A 122 -7.92 -9.46 1.59
C ALA A 122 -8.11 -10.58 0.56
N ILE A 123 -8.20 -11.83 1.00
CA ILE A 123 -8.43 -12.98 0.12
C ILE A 123 -9.75 -12.82 -0.65
N ALA A 124 -10.84 -12.45 0.04
CA ALA A 124 -12.13 -12.20 -0.61
C ALA A 124 -12.02 -11.06 -1.66
N GLY A 125 -11.35 -9.96 -1.32
CA GLY A 125 -11.11 -8.85 -2.24
C GLY A 125 -10.26 -9.24 -3.46
N ILE A 126 -9.23 -10.07 -3.26
CA ILE A 126 -8.39 -10.63 -4.33
C ILE A 126 -9.26 -11.48 -5.27
N VAL A 127 -10.12 -12.36 -4.74
CA VAL A 127 -11.04 -13.17 -5.54
C VAL A 127 -11.99 -12.29 -6.34
N ILE A 128 -12.58 -11.26 -5.71
CA ILE A 128 -13.45 -10.29 -6.40
C ILE A 128 -12.68 -9.64 -7.58
N LYS A 129 -11.43 -9.20 -7.38
CA LYS A 129 -10.64 -8.58 -8.44
C LYS A 129 -10.18 -9.56 -9.51
N ALA A 130 -9.91 -10.80 -9.16
CA ALA A 130 -9.60 -11.85 -10.11
C ALA A 130 -10.78 -12.13 -11.05
N LEU A 131 -12.01 -12.09 -10.53
CA LEU A 131 -13.22 -12.36 -11.29
C LEU A 131 -13.79 -11.09 -11.96
N TRP A 132 -13.74 -9.94 -11.28
CA TRP A 132 -14.39 -8.70 -11.71
C TRP A 132 -13.50 -7.46 -11.54
N VAL A 133 -12.37 -7.40 -12.27
CA VAL A 133 -11.44 -6.26 -12.19
C VAL A 133 -12.01 -4.95 -12.79
N THR A 134 -13.04 -5.06 -13.63
CA THR A 134 -13.70 -3.91 -14.28
C THR A 134 -14.82 -3.28 -13.45
N CYS A 135 -15.01 -3.72 -12.21
CA CYS A 135 -16.01 -3.16 -11.31
C CYS A 135 -15.82 -1.63 -11.16
N PRO A 136 -16.88 -0.88 -10.83
CA PRO A 136 -16.81 0.57 -10.67
C PRO A 136 -15.72 1.00 -9.69
N LYS A 137 -15.04 2.13 -9.96
CA LYS A 137 -13.96 2.64 -9.11
C LYS A 137 -14.44 2.92 -7.68
N TRP A 138 -15.63 3.48 -7.51
CA TRP A 138 -16.21 3.73 -6.19
C TRP A 138 -16.37 2.45 -5.35
N PHE A 139 -16.79 1.35 -5.98
CA PHE A 139 -16.92 0.06 -5.30
C PHE A 139 -15.56 -0.44 -4.79
N SER A 140 -14.53 -0.36 -5.63
CA SER A 140 -13.16 -0.73 -5.24
C SER A 140 -12.65 0.13 -4.08
N SER A 141 -12.86 1.46 -4.17
CA SER A 141 -12.42 2.40 -3.13
C SER A 141 -13.11 2.14 -1.80
N ILE A 142 -14.43 1.85 -1.81
CA ILE A 142 -15.15 1.49 -0.58
C ILE A 142 -14.55 0.24 0.06
N LEU A 143 -14.26 -0.81 -0.73
CA LEU A 143 -13.65 -2.03 -0.20
C LEU A 143 -12.27 -1.76 0.43
N TYR A 144 -11.41 -0.99 -0.24
CA TYR A 144 -10.07 -0.65 0.28
C TYR A 144 -10.15 0.21 1.54
N ILE A 145 -10.99 1.25 1.54
CA ILE A 145 -11.18 2.14 2.69
C ILE A 145 -11.76 1.36 3.86
N ALA A 146 -12.84 0.60 3.65
CA ALA A 146 -13.45 -0.20 4.70
C ALA A 146 -12.46 -1.18 5.32
N MET A 147 -11.67 -1.88 4.50
CA MET A 147 -10.61 -2.77 4.99
C MET A 147 -9.53 -2.01 5.77
N GLY A 148 -9.16 -0.82 5.31
CA GLY A 148 -8.17 0.03 6.01
C GLY A 148 -8.64 0.48 7.40
N TRP A 149 -9.96 0.65 7.61
CA TRP A 149 -10.54 1.09 8.86
C TRP A 149 -11.01 -0.04 9.79
N VAL A 150 -10.78 -1.30 9.46
CA VAL A 150 -11.09 -2.45 10.34
C VAL A 150 -10.37 -2.34 11.70
N CYS A 151 -9.25 -1.61 11.78
CA CYS A 151 -8.53 -1.32 13.02
C CYS A 151 -9.39 -0.63 14.10
N VAL A 152 -10.48 0.03 13.69
CA VAL A 152 -11.45 0.64 14.63
C VAL A 152 -12.03 -0.40 15.58
N LEU A 153 -12.13 -1.67 15.19
CA LEU A 153 -12.58 -2.77 16.07
C LEU A 153 -11.62 -3.01 17.26
N ALA A 154 -10.35 -2.61 17.14
CA ALA A 154 -9.35 -2.72 18.20
C ALA A 154 -8.83 -1.33 18.63
N PHE A 155 -9.63 -0.28 18.44
CA PHE A 155 -9.21 1.12 18.62
C PHE A 155 -8.64 1.39 20.01
N THR A 156 -9.33 0.98 21.06
CA THR A 156 -8.91 1.20 22.45
C THR A 156 -7.58 0.51 22.75
N GLN A 157 -7.40 -0.73 22.27
CA GLN A 157 -6.15 -1.47 22.45
C GLN A 157 -5.00 -0.80 21.71
N ILE A 158 -5.22 -0.37 20.47
CA ILE A 158 -4.21 0.36 19.67
C ILE A 158 -3.80 1.65 20.38
N LEU A 159 -4.78 2.42 20.88
CA LEU A 159 -4.53 3.68 21.56
C LEU A 159 -3.74 3.50 22.86
N ASN A 160 -4.00 2.41 23.60
CA ASN A 160 -3.29 2.09 24.83
C ASN A 160 -1.89 1.50 24.59
N SER A 161 -1.65 0.87 23.45
CA SER A 161 -0.37 0.23 23.11
C SER A 161 0.61 1.16 22.44
N LEU A 162 0.15 2.18 21.72
CA LEU A 162 0.99 3.10 20.98
C LEU A 162 1.23 4.41 21.76
N SER A 163 2.43 4.96 21.63
CA SER A 163 2.69 6.34 22.05
C SER A 163 1.85 7.32 21.19
N PRO A 164 1.54 8.53 21.70
CA PRO A 164 0.78 9.53 20.92
C PRO A 164 1.41 9.84 19.56
N ALA A 165 2.73 9.87 19.47
CA ALA A 165 3.43 10.10 18.20
C ALA A 165 3.28 8.92 17.23
N ALA A 166 3.39 7.67 17.72
CA ALA A 166 3.18 6.47 16.91
C ALA A 166 1.73 6.40 16.39
N PHE A 167 0.76 6.66 17.27
CA PHE A 167 -0.65 6.73 16.87
C PHE A 167 -0.91 7.84 15.86
N GLY A 168 -0.24 9.00 16.00
CA GLY A 168 -0.30 10.10 15.03
C GLY A 168 0.13 9.66 13.63
N TRP A 169 1.22 8.90 13.49
CA TRP A 169 1.67 8.36 12.21
C TRP A 169 0.70 7.33 11.63
N LEU A 170 0.14 6.45 12.46
CA LEU A 170 -0.89 5.50 12.05
C LEU A 170 -2.12 6.22 11.48
N LEU A 171 -2.64 7.19 12.21
CA LEU A 171 -3.82 7.96 11.84
C LEU A 171 -3.57 8.80 10.58
N ALA A 172 -2.42 9.48 10.50
CA ALA A 172 -2.05 10.27 9.32
C ALA A 172 -2.01 9.41 8.06
N GLY A 173 -1.39 8.22 8.12
CA GLY A 173 -1.36 7.28 7.01
C GLY A 173 -2.77 6.83 6.59
N GLY A 174 -3.63 6.47 7.54
CA GLY A 174 -5.02 6.09 7.28
C GLY A 174 -5.85 7.21 6.64
N ILE A 175 -5.71 8.46 7.11
CA ILE A 175 -6.37 9.63 6.54
C ILE A 175 -5.87 9.90 5.11
N ILE A 176 -4.55 9.86 4.89
CA ILE A 176 -3.96 10.09 3.57
C ILE A 176 -4.44 9.04 2.57
N TYR A 177 -4.46 7.77 2.92
CA TYR A 177 -5.01 6.71 2.08
C TYR A 177 -6.50 6.92 1.78
N THR A 178 -7.27 7.34 2.78
CA THR A 178 -8.71 7.60 2.63
C THR A 178 -8.96 8.75 1.65
N VAL A 179 -8.25 9.87 1.80
CA VAL A 179 -8.36 11.01 0.88
C VAL A 179 -7.98 10.60 -0.53
N GLY A 180 -6.88 9.87 -0.71
CA GLY A 180 -6.48 9.32 -2.01
C GLY A 180 -7.57 8.42 -2.63
N GLY A 181 -8.13 7.51 -1.84
CA GLY A 181 -9.22 6.62 -2.27
C GLY A 181 -10.49 7.38 -2.69
N ILE A 182 -10.84 8.47 -1.99
CA ILE A 182 -11.97 9.33 -2.34
C ILE A 182 -11.71 10.06 -3.66
N ILE A 183 -10.52 10.65 -3.84
CA ILE A 183 -10.13 11.32 -5.09
C ILE A 183 -10.21 10.35 -6.27
N TYR A 184 -9.74 9.11 -6.09
CA TYR A 184 -9.81 8.06 -7.10
C TYR A 184 -11.26 7.65 -7.43
N ALA A 185 -12.12 7.50 -6.41
CA ALA A 185 -13.52 7.12 -6.56
C ALA A 185 -14.33 8.17 -7.33
N LEU A 186 -14.15 9.44 -6.96
CA LEU A 186 -14.94 10.55 -7.49
C LEU A 186 -14.46 11.01 -8.89
N LYS A 187 -13.28 10.56 -9.35
CA LYS A 187 -12.69 10.99 -10.64
C LYS A 187 -12.70 12.51 -10.81
N LEU A 188 -12.38 13.25 -9.75
CA LEU A 188 -12.46 14.70 -9.75
C LEU A 188 -11.66 15.29 -10.92
N PRO A 189 -12.27 16.13 -11.80
CA PRO A 189 -11.63 16.62 -13.03
C PRO A 189 -10.61 17.75 -12.77
N ILE A 190 -10.23 17.98 -11.50
CA ILE A 190 -9.49 19.16 -11.05
C ILE A 190 -8.16 19.34 -11.81
N PHE A 191 -7.51 18.25 -12.22
CA PHE A 191 -6.25 18.27 -12.95
C PHE A 191 -6.33 17.74 -14.39
N ASN A 192 -7.33 16.89 -14.70
CA ASN A 192 -7.45 16.25 -16.02
C ASN A 192 -7.69 17.24 -17.18
N ALA A 193 -8.25 18.41 -16.89
CA ALA A 193 -8.53 19.42 -17.91
C ALA A 193 -7.27 20.15 -18.39
N LYS A 194 -6.22 20.24 -17.56
CA LYS A 194 -4.97 20.98 -17.84
C LYS A 194 -3.79 20.08 -18.19
N HIS A 195 -3.78 18.82 -17.70
CA HIS A 195 -2.63 17.90 -17.79
C HIS A 195 -3.06 16.53 -18.30
N LYS A 196 -2.88 16.26 -19.59
CA LYS A 196 -3.26 14.99 -20.25
C LYS A 196 -2.58 13.75 -19.65
N GLN A 197 -1.44 13.92 -18.96
CA GLN A 197 -0.62 12.83 -18.42
C GLN A 197 -0.54 12.80 -16.89
N PHE A 198 -1.27 13.71 -16.20
CA PHE A 198 -1.29 13.78 -14.75
C PHE A 198 -2.69 14.16 -14.28
N GLY A 199 -3.44 13.19 -13.79
CA GLY A 199 -4.82 13.34 -13.38
C GLY A 199 -5.09 12.76 -11.99
N SER A 200 -6.36 12.51 -11.69
CA SER A 200 -6.80 11.95 -10.40
C SER A 200 -6.18 10.59 -10.07
N HIS A 201 -5.75 9.83 -11.07
CA HIS A 201 -5.11 8.52 -10.86
C HIS A 201 -3.66 8.68 -10.37
N GLU A 202 -2.88 9.54 -11.00
CA GLU A 202 -1.50 9.85 -10.58
C GLU A 202 -1.47 10.51 -9.20
N ILE A 203 -2.45 11.38 -8.92
CA ILE A 203 -2.62 11.97 -7.59
C ILE A 203 -2.90 10.87 -6.56
N PHE A 204 -3.79 9.94 -6.86
CA PHE A 204 -4.03 8.78 -6.00
C PHE A 204 -2.74 7.99 -5.71
N HIS A 205 -1.87 7.77 -6.72
CA HIS A 205 -0.57 7.14 -6.52
C HIS A 205 0.32 7.89 -5.51
N LEU A 206 0.36 9.22 -5.59
CA LEU A 206 1.11 10.05 -4.63
C LEU A 206 0.54 9.92 -3.21
N PHE A 207 -0.78 9.87 -3.05
CA PHE A 207 -1.41 9.63 -1.76
C PHE A 207 -1.10 8.23 -1.22
N VAL A 208 -1.07 7.22 -2.08
CA VAL A 208 -0.65 5.87 -1.68
C VAL A 208 0.80 5.87 -1.19
N MET A 209 1.72 6.53 -1.90
CA MET A 209 3.12 6.65 -1.48
C MET A 209 3.26 7.41 -0.16
N ALA A 210 2.55 8.52 0.01
CA ALA A 210 2.58 9.31 1.24
C ALA A 210 2.03 8.54 2.44
N GLY A 211 0.91 7.82 2.27
CA GLY A 211 0.36 6.94 3.30
C GLY A 211 1.31 5.79 3.66
N SER A 212 1.93 5.16 2.65
CA SER A 212 2.95 4.12 2.86
C SER A 212 4.15 4.66 3.64
N LEU A 213 4.60 5.90 3.35
CA LEU A 213 5.68 6.54 4.09
C LEU A 213 5.32 6.76 5.57
N CYS A 214 4.10 7.23 5.86
CA CYS A 214 3.64 7.38 7.25
C CYS A 214 3.66 6.04 8.00
N HIS A 215 3.15 4.97 7.38
CA HIS A 215 3.19 3.65 7.97
C HIS A 215 4.61 3.09 8.07
N PHE A 216 5.50 3.38 7.11
CA PHE A 216 6.92 3.00 7.22
C PHE A 216 7.60 3.70 8.41
N ILE A 217 7.35 5.00 8.62
CA ILE A 217 7.88 5.74 9.76
C ILE A 217 7.38 5.13 11.08
N LEU A 218 6.09 4.77 11.14
CA LEU A 218 5.52 4.06 12.28
C LEU A 218 6.27 2.75 12.54
N MET A 219 6.41 1.90 11.52
CA MET A 219 7.05 0.59 11.66
C MET A 219 8.53 0.71 12.04
N PHE A 220 9.26 1.61 11.38
CA PHE A 220 10.69 1.76 11.59
C PHE A 220 11.06 2.40 12.93
N ASN A 221 10.34 3.45 13.36
CA ASN A 221 10.70 4.21 14.54
C ASN A 221 10.07 3.70 15.83
N TYR A 222 8.93 3.01 15.74
CA TYR A 222 8.16 2.66 16.93
C TYR A 222 7.88 1.17 17.04
N VAL A 223 7.35 0.53 16.00
CA VAL A 223 6.91 -0.88 16.08
C VAL A 223 8.09 -1.86 16.06
N CYS A 224 9.13 -1.56 15.29
CA CYS A 224 10.28 -2.44 15.07
C CYS A 224 11.01 -2.83 16.38
N THR A 225 10.94 -2.01 17.41
CA THR A 225 11.62 -2.20 18.69
C THR A 225 10.65 -2.30 19.88
N MET A 226 9.37 -2.52 19.61
CA MET A 226 8.39 -2.74 20.68
C MET A 226 8.54 -4.15 21.26
N PRO A 227 8.58 -4.31 22.59
CA PRO A 227 8.55 -5.65 23.17
C PRO A 227 7.22 -6.33 22.86
N VAL A 228 7.26 -7.59 22.48
CA VAL A 228 6.08 -8.46 22.38
C VAL A 228 5.84 -9.04 23.76
N ILE A 229 4.83 -8.55 24.47
CA ILE A 229 4.51 -8.94 25.87
C ILE A 229 3.33 -9.89 25.89
#